data_62703ca09318282d0d517f08f1ad0080
#
_entry.id   62703ca09318282d0d517f08f1ad0080
#
_cell.length_a   1.000
_cell.length_b   1.000
_cell.length_c   1.000
_cell.angle_alpha   90.00
_cell.angle_beta   90.00
_cell.angle_gamma   90.00
#
_symmetry.space_group_name_H-M   'P 1'
#
loop_
_entity.id
_entity.type
_entity.pdbx_description
1 polymer ?
#
loop_
_entity_poly.entity_id
_entity_poly.type
_entity_poly.pdbx_seq_one_letter_code
_entity_poly.pdbx_strand_id
1 'polypeptide(L)'
;MMDSKTLVLDLMRDLGRREAAALRETASTLTGTEIIAQERAVPPWDAQKDYTGCPKGTPVTDEGQVWTLITPHRAADYQGRPSTLRALWGLTHTTDPARAKPWVDPEGQSGMYMKGECYLAADGTVRRCLQDNCVCDADAMPSYWEVVQNDETS
;
A
#
# COMPACT_ATOMS: atom_id res chain seq x y z
N MET A 1 -30.72 -27.83 -6.17
CA MET A 1 -29.36 -28.31 -5.92
C MET A 1 -28.34 -27.39 -6.59
N MET A 2 -27.39 -26.88 -5.86
CA MET A 2 -26.34 -26.02 -6.38
C MET A 2 -25.39 -26.83 -7.23
N ASP A 3 -25.05 -26.38 -8.44
CA ASP A 3 -24.06 -27.12 -9.25
C ASP A 3 -22.65 -26.92 -8.67
N SER A 4 -21.73 -27.80 -9.05
CA SER A 4 -20.36 -27.78 -8.49
C SER A 4 -19.59 -26.52 -8.84
N LYS A 5 -19.88 -25.90 -10.00
CA LYS A 5 -19.23 -24.66 -10.40
C LYS A 5 -19.64 -23.49 -9.52
N THR A 6 -20.92 -23.36 -9.21
CA THR A 6 -21.45 -22.33 -8.30
C THR A 6 -20.89 -22.49 -6.91
N LEU A 7 -20.82 -23.75 -6.42
CA LEU A 7 -20.26 -24.04 -5.11
C LEU A 7 -18.79 -23.63 -5.00
N VAL A 8 -17.97 -23.90 -6.03
CA VAL A 8 -16.56 -23.52 -6.06
C VAL A 8 -16.40 -22.00 -6.03
N LEU A 9 -17.20 -21.27 -6.82
CA LEU A 9 -17.16 -19.81 -6.84
C LEU A 9 -17.52 -19.22 -5.48
N ASP A 10 -18.52 -19.76 -4.81
CA ASP A 10 -18.92 -19.31 -3.48
C ASP A 10 -17.84 -19.57 -2.44
N LEU A 11 -17.17 -20.71 -2.51
CA LEU A 11 -16.05 -21.02 -1.62
C LEU A 11 -14.87 -20.06 -1.86
N MET A 12 -14.57 -19.73 -3.11
CA MET A 12 -13.48 -18.81 -3.41
C MET A 12 -13.79 -17.39 -2.90
N ARG A 13 -15.02 -16.93 -3.02
CA ARG A 13 -15.45 -15.62 -2.49
C ARG A 13 -15.35 -15.58 -0.96
N ASP A 14 -15.73 -16.67 -0.31
CA ASP A 14 -15.69 -16.77 1.15
C ASP A 14 -14.25 -16.74 1.65
N LEU A 15 -13.34 -17.48 1.00
CA LEU A 15 -11.91 -17.47 1.32
C LEU A 15 -11.33 -16.07 1.15
N GLY A 16 -11.65 -15.37 0.05
CA GLY A 16 -11.16 -14.01 -0.16
C GLY A 16 -11.64 -13.04 0.92
N ARG A 17 -12.89 -13.16 1.36
CA ARG A 17 -13.42 -12.34 2.46
C ARG A 17 -12.74 -12.64 3.78
N ARG A 18 -12.42 -13.91 4.06
CA ARG A 18 -11.71 -14.30 5.28
C ARG A 18 -10.29 -13.77 5.29
N GLU A 19 -9.60 -13.82 4.16
CA GLU A 19 -8.25 -13.28 4.02
C GLU A 19 -8.24 -11.76 4.27
N ALA A 20 -9.20 -11.04 3.69
CA ALA A 20 -9.30 -9.59 3.89
C ALA A 20 -9.64 -9.24 5.33
N ALA A 21 -10.52 -10.00 5.99
CA ALA A 21 -10.86 -9.78 7.38
C ALA A 21 -9.68 -10.06 8.30
N ALA A 22 -8.94 -11.14 8.06
CA ALA A 22 -7.75 -11.48 8.83
C ALA A 22 -6.67 -10.41 8.69
N LEU A 23 -6.47 -9.90 7.47
CA LEU A 23 -5.52 -8.82 7.22
C LEU A 23 -5.90 -7.55 7.97
N ARG A 24 -7.18 -7.18 8.00
CA ARG A 24 -7.65 -6.00 8.74
C ARG A 24 -7.38 -6.12 10.23
N GLU A 25 -7.57 -7.30 10.81
CA GLU A 25 -7.34 -7.52 12.23
C GLU A 25 -5.87 -7.34 12.62
N THR A 26 -4.95 -7.66 11.72
CA THR A 26 -3.51 -7.65 11.99
C THR A 26 -2.78 -6.48 11.34
N ALA A 27 -3.42 -5.73 10.44
CA ALA A 27 -2.76 -4.69 9.64
C ALA A 27 -2.04 -3.64 10.48
N SER A 28 -2.56 -3.28 11.64
CA SER A 28 -1.94 -2.27 12.52
C SER A 28 -0.60 -2.73 13.09
N THR A 29 -0.32 -4.03 13.08
CA THR A 29 0.92 -4.61 13.59
C THR A 29 1.87 -5.04 12.47
N LEU A 30 1.42 -4.98 11.21
CA LEU A 30 2.23 -5.37 10.06
C LEU A 30 3.08 -4.19 9.58
N THR A 31 4.26 -4.49 9.05
CA THR A 31 5.06 -3.52 8.33
C THR A 31 4.46 -3.24 6.95
N GLY A 32 4.83 -2.12 6.34
CA GLY A 32 4.41 -1.83 4.97
C GLY A 32 4.79 -2.92 3.99
N THR A 33 5.97 -3.50 4.15
CA THR A 33 6.44 -4.62 3.32
C THR A 33 5.50 -5.82 3.43
N GLU A 34 5.09 -6.17 4.66
CA GLU A 34 4.19 -7.29 4.89
C GLU A 34 2.80 -7.04 4.31
N ILE A 35 2.30 -5.81 4.41
CA ILE A 35 1.00 -5.44 3.85
C ILE A 35 1.03 -5.53 2.32
N ILE A 36 2.05 -4.97 1.69
CA ILE A 36 2.19 -5.01 0.23
C ILE A 36 2.38 -6.45 -0.27
N ALA A 37 3.06 -7.29 0.50
CA ALA A 37 3.19 -8.72 0.16
C ALA A 37 1.84 -9.42 0.08
N GLN A 38 0.82 -8.91 0.78
CA GLN A 38 -0.55 -9.43 0.80
C GLN A 38 -1.52 -8.52 0.05
N GLU A 39 -1.03 -7.74 -0.89
CA GLU A 39 -1.82 -6.72 -1.61
C GLU A 39 -3.10 -7.28 -2.22
N ARG A 40 -3.09 -8.53 -2.66
CA ARG A 40 -4.27 -9.16 -3.23
C ARG A 40 -5.46 -9.24 -2.27
N ALA A 41 -5.16 -9.30 -0.97
CA ALA A 41 -6.19 -9.35 0.08
C ALA A 41 -6.64 -7.96 0.51
N VAL A 42 -5.97 -6.89 0.03
CA VAL A 42 -6.31 -5.52 0.39
C VAL A 42 -7.46 -5.03 -0.48
N PRO A 43 -8.60 -4.64 0.11
CA PRO A 43 -9.74 -4.17 -0.67
C PRO A 43 -9.46 -2.79 -1.27
N PRO A 44 -10.11 -2.45 -2.38
CA PRO A 44 -9.99 -1.11 -2.94
C PRO A 44 -10.65 -0.07 -2.04
N TRP A 45 -10.12 1.15 -2.07
CA TRP A 45 -10.76 2.29 -1.42
C TRP A 45 -12.14 2.53 -2.03
N ASP A 46 -13.11 2.85 -1.18
CA ASP A 46 -14.48 3.08 -1.60
C ASP A 46 -14.93 4.46 -1.12
N ALA A 47 -15.28 5.33 -2.06
CA ALA A 47 -15.71 6.70 -1.78
C ALA A 47 -17.03 6.77 -0.98
N GLN A 48 -17.78 5.69 -0.92
CA GLN A 48 -19.06 5.63 -0.21
C GLN A 48 -18.99 4.87 1.11
N LYS A 49 -17.81 4.35 1.44
CA LYS A 49 -17.64 3.51 2.62
C LYS A 49 -17.48 4.35 3.89
N ASP A 50 -18.06 3.85 4.98
CA ASP A 50 -17.87 4.38 6.32
C ASP A 50 -16.66 3.66 6.96
N TYR A 51 -15.58 4.40 7.15
CA TYR A 51 -14.35 3.88 7.77
C TYR A 51 -14.25 4.21 9.27
N THR A 52 -15.31 4.76 9.87
CA THR A 52 -15.28 5.11 11.30
C THR A 52 -15.14 3.89 12.20
N GLY A 53 -15.64 2.73 11.76
CA GLY A 53 -15.53 1.48 12.51
C GLY A 53 -14.26 0.70 12.23
N CYS A 54 -13.38 1.19 11.34
CA CYS A 54 -12.15 0.50 10.99
C CYS A 54 -11.02 0.96 11.92
N PRO A 55 -10.13 0.05 12.36
CA PRO A 55 -8.99 0.45 13.17
C PRO A 55 -7.95 1.20 12.34
N LYS A 56 -7.14 2.02 13.02
CA LYS A 56 -5.97 2.64 12.39
C LYS A 56 -5.08 1.54 11.81
N GLY A 57 -4.53 1.81 10.64
CA GLY A 57 -3.72 0.82 9.92
C GLY A 57 -4.51 -0.03 8.95
N THR A 58 -5.84 0.10 8.90
CA THR A 58 -6.66 -0.62 7.91
C THR A 58 -6.18 -0.27 6.50
N PRO A 59 -5.76 -1.28 5.68
CA PRO A 59 -5.23 -1.00 4.36
C PRO A 59 -6.32 -0.94 3.30
N VAL A 60 -6.08 -0.11 2.30
CA VAL A 60 -6.89 -0.07 1.06
C VAL A 60 -5.95 0.10 -0.12
N THR A 61 -6.40 -0.29 -1.32
CA THR A 61 -5.68 0.00 -2.55
C THR A 61 -6.38 1.12 -3.30
N ASP A 62 -5.60 2.01 -3.89
CA ASP A 62 -6.13 3.07 -4.74
C ASP A 62 -5.02 3.59 -5.64
N GLU A 63 -5.32 3.79 -6.92
CA GLU A 63 -4.35 4.28 -7.92
C GLU A 63 -3.05 3.47 -7.99
N GLY A 64 -3.15 2.15 -7.78
CA GLY A 64 -1.98 1.26 -7.83
C GLY A 64 -1.11 1.30 -6.59
N GLN A 65 -1.51 2.04 -5.57
CA GLN A 65 -0.79 2.16 -4.31
C GLN A 65 -1.57 1.52 -3.17
N VAL A 66 -0.89 1.23 -2.08
CA VAL A 66 -1.51 0.76 -0.84
C VAL A 66 -1.48 1.90 0.18
N TRP A 67 -2.62 2.17 0.79
CA TRP A 67 -2.79 3.22 1.78
C TRP A 67 -3.29 2.62 3.08
N THR A 68 -2.88 3.18 4.20
CA THR A 68 -3.35 2.74 5.52
C THR A 68 -4.10 3.87 6.20
N LEU A 69 -5.17 3.49 6.91
CA LEU A 69 -6.03 4.46 7.59
C LEU A 69 -5.30 5.10 8.77
N ILE A 70 -5.21 6.42 8.76
CA ILE A 70 -4.63 7.20 9.87
C ILE A 70 -5.75 7.65 10.81
N THR A 71 -6.81 8.23 10.24
CA THR A 71 -7.93 8.79 11.01
C THR A 71 -9.23 8.15 10.53
N PRO A 72 -9.93 7.39 11.37
CA PRO A 72 -11.25 6.85 11.01
C PRO A 72 -12.21 7.98 10.61
N HIS A 73 -12.94 7.77 9.52
CA HIS A 73 -13.82 8.78 8.93
C HIS A 73 -14.81 8.14 7.97
N ARG A 74 -15.79 8.90 7.53
CA ARG A 74 -16.66 8.49 6.43
C ARG A 74 -16.11 9.06 5.14
N ALA A 75 -15.84 8.20 4.16
CA ALA A 75 -15.28 8.65 2.88
C ALA A 75 -16.20 9.66 2.17
N ALA A 76 -17.53 9.49 2.29
CA ALA A 76 -18.50 10.37 1.66
C ALA A 76 -18.49 11.80 2.22
N ASP A 77 -17.95 12.01 3.42
CA ASP A 77 -17.89 13.34 4.05
C ASP A 77 -16.74 14.20 3.51
N TYR A 78 -15.87 13.62 2.68
CA TYR A 78 -14.70 14.32 2.14
C TYR A 78 -14.67 14.24 0.63
N GLN A 79 -14.25 15.32 -0.01
CA GLN A 79 -13.96 15.30 -1.44
C GLN A 79 -12.50 14.94 -1.64
N GLY A 80 -12.25 13.88 -2.41
CA GLY A 80 -10.90 13.43 -2.69
C GLY A 80 -10.73 11.95 -2.37
N ARG A 81 -9.52 11.48 -2.54
CA ARG A 81 -9.14 10.07 -2.36
C ARG A 81 -7.87 9.99 -1.53
N PRO A 82 -7.38 8.81 -1.18
CA PRO A 82 -6.22 8.69 -0.28
C PRO A 82 -5.02 9.55 -0.66
N SER A 83 -4.74 9.69 -1.95
CA SER A 83 -3.59 10.49 -2.42
C SER A 83 -3.73 11.99 -2.13
N THR A 84 -4.96 12.49 -1.94
CA THR A 84 -5.22 13.90 -1.65
C THR A 84 -5.63 14.14 -0.20
N LEU A 85 -5.90 13.09 0.56
CA LEU A 85 -6.35 13.18 1.96
C LEU A 85 -5.29 12.58 2.91
N ARG A 86 -4.11 13.20 2.91
CA ARG A 86 -2.93 12.66 3.61
C ARG A 86 -3.02 12.68 5.13
N ALA A 87 -3.92 13.47 5.70
CA ALA A 87 -4.20 13.44 7.13
C ALA A 87 -5.04 12.23 7.53
N LEU A 88 -5.75 11.64 6.56
CA LEU A 88 -6.64 10.51 6.78
C LEU A 88 -6.01 9.18 6.35
N TRP A 89 -5.11 9.21 5.37
CA TRP A 89 -4.50 8.02 4.77
C TRP A 89 -2.99 8.18 4.65
N GLY A 90 -2.26 7.16 5.07
CA GLY A 90 -0.80 7.09 4.94
C GLY A 90 -0.39 6.20 3.77
N LEU A 91 0.60 6.65 3.01
CA LEU A 91 1.16 5.85 1.92
C LEU A 91 2.02 4.73 2.48
N THR A 92 1.86 3.53 1.93
CA THR A 92 2.60 2.34 2.36
C THR A 92 3.76 2.08 1.40
N HIS A 93 4.92 1.81 1.95
CA HIS A 93 6.13 1.48 1.17
C HIS A 93 6.59 0.06 1.47
N THR A 94 7.45 -0.47 0.61
CA THR A 94 7.99 -1.82 0.76
C THR A 94 9.52 -1.82 0.68
N THR A 95 10.16 -2.71 1.43
CA THR A 95 11.59 -3.00 1.30
C THR A 95 11.87 -4.10 0.29
N ASP A 96 10.81 -4.68 -0.30
CA ASP A 96 10.94 -5.72 -1.32
C ASP A 96 11.03 -5.08 -2.71
N PRO A 97 12.22 -5.14 -3.37
CA PRO A 97 12.37 -4.52 -4.68
C PRO A 97 11.43 -5.06 -5.76
N ALA A 98 11.07 -6.34 -5.64
CA ALA A 98 10.18 -6.99 -6.62
C ALA A 98 8.76 -6.42 -6.58
N ARG A 99 8.38 -5.75 -5.51
CA ARG A 99 7.04 -5.19 -5.30
C ARG A 99 7.05 -3.67 -5.19
N ALA A 100 8.16 -3.03 -5.55
CA ALA A 100 8.30 -1.58 -5.48
C ALA A 100 7.23 -0.89 -6.33
N LYS A 101 6.68 0.18 -5.77
CA LYS A 101 5.62 0.97 -6.41
C LYS A 101 6.18 2.27 -6.96
N PRO A 102 5.53 2.89 -7.97
CA PRO A 102 5.96 4.19 -8.47
C PRO A 102 6.06 5.24 -7.38
N TRP A 103 6.92 6.20 -7.59
CA TRP A 103 7.13 7.30 -6.66
C TRP A 103 5.85 8.11 -6.45
N VAL A 104 5.58 8.43 -5.18
CA VAL A 104 4.54 9.39 -4.80
C VAL A 104 5.19 10.40 -3.86
N ASP A 105 5.01 11.69 -4.13
CA ASP A 105 5.60 12.73 -3.31
C ASP A 105 5.09 12.66 -1.87
N PRO A 106 5.98 12.69 -0.89
CA PRO A 106 5.56 12.83 0.50
C PRO A 106 4.87 14.19 0.71
N GLU A 107 3.97 14.21 1.68
CA GLU A 107 3.29 15.44 2.08
C GLU A 107 3.50 15.64 3.57
N GLY A 108 4.27 16.67 3.94
CA GLY A 108 4.68 16.86 5.32
C GLY A 108 5.48 15.66 5.82
N GLN A 109 5.02 15.04 6.91
CA GLN A 109 5.64 13.84 7.45
C GLN A 109 4.97 12.55 6.97
N SER A 110 3.98 12.67 6.08
CA SER A 110 3.26 11.52 5.55
C SER A 110 3.89 11.05 4.25
N GLY A 111 4.18 9.75 4.17
CA GLY A 111 4.69 9.13 2.96
C GLY A 111 6.18 9.26 2.74
N MET A 112 6.94 9.67 3.76
CA MET A 112 8.41 9.69 3.66
C MET A 112 8.95 8.27 3.53
N TYR A 113 10.03 8.14 2.73
CA TYR A 113 10.71 6.87 2.58
C TYR A 113 11.74 6.70 3.69
N MET A 114 11.77 5.50 4.27
CA MET A 114 12.73 5.13 5.30
C MET A 114 13.80 4.24 4.69
N LYS A 115 14.93 4.13 5.38
CA LYS A 115 16.06 3.31 4.93
C LYS A 115 15.61 1.90 4.56
N GLY A 116 15.98 1.45 3.38
CA GLY A 116 15.64 0.13 2.88
C GLY A 116 14.37 0.09 2.04
N GLU A 117 13.54 1.11 2.11
CA GLU A 117 12.31 1.16 1.31
C GLU A 117 12.61 1.51 -0.14
N CYS A 118 11.83 0.93 -1.06
CA CYS A 118 12.09 1.00 -2.49
C CYS A 118 10.94 1.67 -3.25
N TYR A 119 11.28 2.34 -4.36
CA TYR A 119 10.27 2.76 -5.32
C TYR A 119 10.68 2.38 -6.74
N LEU A 120 9.70 2.31 -7.62
CA LEU A 120 9.91 2.03 -9.04
C LEU A 120 10.03 3.34 -9.80
N ALA A 121 11.19 3.57 -10.40
CA ALA A 121 11.44 4.79 -11.17
C ALA A 121 10.78 4.71 -12.55
N ALA A 122 10.61 5.87 -13.19
CA ALA A 122 9.97 5.97 -14.50
C ALA A 122 10.73 5.20 -15.59
N ASP A 123 12.04 5.02 -15.44
CA ASP A 123 12.86 4.27 -16.39
C ASP A 123 12.83 2.75 -16.16
N GLY A 124 12.03 2.28 -15.19
CA GLY A 124 11.90 0.87 -14.86
C GLY A 124 12.91 0.36 -13.84
N THR A 125 13.83 1.21 -13.39
CA THR A 125 14.78 0.80 -12.34
C THR A 125 14.14 0.91 -10.97
N VAL A 126 14.58 0.06 -10.04
CA VAL A 126 14.15 0.12 -8.64
C VAL A 126 15.21 0.86 -7.84
N ARG A 127 14.80 1.82 -7.04
CA ARG A 127 15.68 2.60 -6.16
C ARG A 127 15.42 2.23 -4.72
N ARG A 128 16.50 2.05 -3.95
CA ARG A 128 16.40 1.75 -2.50
C ARG A 128 16.91 2.94 -1.71
N CYS A 129 16.15 3.31 -0.68
CA CYS A 129 16.49 4.42 0.19
C CYS A 129 17.66 4.07 1.11
N LEU A 130 18.63 4.96 1.20
CA LEU A 130 19.85 4.77 2.00
C LEU A 130 19.77 5.43 3.37
N GLN A 131 18.73 6.21 3.63
CA GLN A 131 18.56 6.90 4.91
C GLN A 131 17.10 7.11 5.26
N ASP A 132 16.82 7.38 6.54
CA ASP A 132 15.46 7.62 7.00
C ASP A 132 14.97 9.01 6.62
N ASN A 133 13.64 9.16 6.60
CA ASN A 133 12.95 10.44 6.39
C ASN A 133 13.26 11.09 5.05
N CYS A 134 13.39 10.27 3.99
CA CYS A 134 13.64 10.75 2.65
C CYS A 134 12.38 11.35 2.03
N VAL A 135 12.48 12.58 1.57
CA VAL A 135 11.36 13.31 0.94
C VAL A 135 11.61 13.63 -0.53
N CYS A 136 12.79 13.33 -1.03
CA CYS A 136 13.20 13.59 -2.41
C CYS A 136 13.57 12.29 -3.11
N ASP A 137 13.23 12.18 -4.41
CA ASP A 137 13.58 11.02 -5.20
C ASP A 137 15.06 11.03 -5.61
N ALA A 138 15.47 9.99 -6.35
CA ALA A 138 16.86 9.86 -6.79
C ALA A 138 17.26 10.92 -7.80
N ASP A 139 16.32 11.49 -8.55
CA ASP A 139 16.63 12.56 -9.49
C ASP A 139 16.99 13.86 -8.76
N ALA A 140 16.31 14.14 -7.65
CA ALA A 140 16.57 15.32 -6.83
C ALA A 140 17.76 15.11 -5.89
N MET A 141 17.90 13.92 -5.30
CA MET A 141 18.95 13.60 -4.31
C MET A 141 19.56 12.22 -4.60
N PRO A 142 20.42 12.11 -5.62
CA PRO A 142 20.96 10.82 -6.02
C PRO A 142 21.77 10.11 -4.90
N SER A 143 22.36 10.87 -3.99
CA SER A 143 23.15 10.31 -2.91
C SER A 143 22.33 9.58 -1.84
N TYR A 144 21.03 9.79 -1.83
CA TYR A 144 20.13 9.15 -0.85
C TYR A 144 19.57 7.83 -1.36
N TRP A 145 19.86 7.46 -2.60
CA TRP A 145 19.27 6.30 -3.24
C TRP A 145 20.33 5.44 -3.93
N GLU A 146 20.11 4.13 -3.97
CA GLU A 146 20.92 3.21 -4.76
C GLU A 146 20.03 2.49 -5.76
N VAL A 147 20.60 2.11 -6.90
CA VAL A 147 19.89 1.27 -7.87
C VAL A 147 19.96 -0.17 -7.39
N VAL A 148 18.80 -0.81 -7.29
CA VAL A 148 18.72 -2.22 -6.99
C VAL A 148 18.86 -2.98 -8.29
N GLN A 149 19.91 -3.79 -8.39
CA GLN A 149 20.10 -4.63 -9.56
C GLN A 149 19.23 -5.88 -9.42
N ASN A 150 18.59 -6.23 -10.52
CA ASN A 150 17.76 -7.41 -10.55
C ASN A 150 18.63 -8.63 -10.83
N ASP A 151 18.71 -9.54 -9.87
CA ASP A 151 19.55 -10.74 -9.97
C ASP A 151 19.08 -11.72 -11.03
N GLU A 152 17.92 -11.52 -11.63
CA GLU A 152 17.45 -12.37 -12.70
C GLU A 152 18.37 -12.38 -13.92
N THR A 153 19.20 -11.37 -14.05
CA THR A 153 20.13 -11.25 -15.16
C THR A 153 21.47 -11.92 -14.90
N SER A 154 21.67 -12.37 -13.73
CA SER A 154 22.93 -13.02 -13.35
C SER A 154 22.95 -14.49 -13.71
#